data_a509bb2f4987586b6db27117ced0bba1
#
_entry.id   a509bb2f4987586b6db27117ced0bba1
#
_cell.length_a   1.000
_cell.length_b   1.000
_cell.length_c   1.000
_cell.angle_alpha   90.00
_cell.angle_beta   90.00
_cell.angle_gamma   90.00
#
_symmetry.space_group_name_H-M   'P 1'
#
loop_
_entity.id
_entity.type
_entity.pdbx_description
1 polymer ?
#
loop_
_entity_poly.entity_id
_entity_poly.type
_entity_poly.pdbx_seq_one_letter_code
_entity_poly.pdbx_strand_id
1 'polypeptide(L)'
;MKGIYKFALVLLSTLGLILGTTSTSFSKVEGDTIILGAAVSLTGKYSTNGKHTQNGYNIAVKRINQMGGVKVGGKSYKFNIIYYDDESNSGRAAQLAERLIKQDGVKYMLGPYSSGLTKAIAPLTEENKIPMF
;
A
#
# COMPACT_ATOMS: atom_id res chain seq x y z
N MET A 1 -7.68 69.06 -10.73
CA MET A 1 -8.40 67.81 -10.70
C MET A 1 -7.55 66.70 -11.36
N LYS A 2 -6.56 66.22 -10.62
CA LYS A 2 -5.68 65.09 -11.03
C LYS A 2 -5.24 64.40 -9.75
N GLY A 3 -5.91 63.39 -9.28
CA GLY A 3 -5.47 62.70 -8.07
C GLY A 3 -6.35 61.60 -7.50
N ILE A 4 -7.31 61.08 -8.22
CA ILE A 4 -8.26 60.07 -7.63
C ILE A 4 -8.15 58.67 -8.27
N TYR A 5 -7.35 58.46 -9.29
CA TYR A 5 -7.29 57.18 -10.01
C TYR A 5 -6.10 56.27 -9.64
N LYS A 6 -5.32 56.63 -8.57
CA LYS A 6 -4.14 55.82 -8.18
C LYS A 6 -4.38 54.84 -7.04
N PHE A 7 -5.58 54.78 -6.44
CA PHE A 7 -5.86 53.90 -5.28
C PHE A 7 -6.75 52.68 -5.59
N ALA A 8 -7.22 52.55 -6.85
CA ALA A 8 -8.14 51.45 -7.18
C ALA A 8 -7.48 50.22 -7.84
N LEU A 9 -6.14 50.18 -7.93
CA LEU A 9 -5.43 49.12 -8.70
C LEU A 9 -4.55 48.17 -7.82
N VAL A 10 -4.68 48.22 -6.50
CA VAL A 10 -3.83 47.40 -5.60
C VAL A 10 -4.62 46.35 -4.82
N LEU A 11 -5.94 46.27 -4.99
CA LEU A 11 -6.79 45.38 -4.19
C LEU A 11 -7.32 44.14 -4.94
N LEU A 12 -6.71 43.77 -6.10
CA LEU A 12 -7.17 42.64 -6.90
C LEU A 12 -6.11 41.57 -7.18
N SER A 13 -5.08 41.41 -6.33
CA SER A 13 -4.02 40.42 -6.61
C SER A 13 -3.73 39.43 -5.46
N THR A 14 -4.63 39.20 -4.51
CA THR A 14 -4.39 38.23 -3.45
C THR A 14 -5.54 37.23 -3.24
N LEU A 15 -6.29 36.90 -4.29
CA LEU A 15 -7.08 35.67 -4.25
C LEU A 15 -6.19 34.55 -4.81
N GLY A 16 -5.17 34.19 -4.03
CA GLY A 16 -4.36 33.02 -4.29
C GLY A 16 -5.24 31.79 -4.19
N LEU A 17 -5.51 31.20 -5.35
CA LEU A 17 -6.17 29.92 -5.52
C LEU A 17 -5.33 28.85 -4.81
N ILE A 18 -5.66 28.55 -3.56
CA ILE A 18 -5.16 27.36 -2.86
C ILE A 18 -5.82 26.16 -3.54
N LEU A 19 -5.26 25.74 -4.66
CA LEU A 19 -5.48 24.42 -5.21
C LEU A 19 -4.85 23.43 -4.22
N GLY A 20 -5.63 23.02 -3.23
CA GLY A 20 -5.29 21.90 -2.38
C GLY A 20 -5.08 20.68 -3.29
N THR A 21 -3.82 20.32 -3.55
CA THR A 21 -3.50 19.04 -4.16
C THR A 21 -3.87 17.96 -3.17
N THR A 22 -5.10 17.45 -3.27
CA THR A 22 -5.47 16.21 -2.61
C THR A 22 -4.60 15.12 -3.23
N SER A 23 -3.53 14.76 -2.53
CA SER A 23 -2.74 13.58 -2.89
C SER A 23 -3.63 12.36 -2.70
N THR A 24 -4.32 11.95 -3.76
CA THR A 24 -5.03 10.67 -3.79
C THR A 24 -3.97 9.59 -3.76
N SER A 25 -3.80 8.97 -2.60
CA SER A 25 -2.93 7.80 -2.44
C SER A 25 -3.58 6.63 -3.18
N PHE A 26 -3.26 6.47 -4.45
CA PHE A 26 -3.70 5.30 -5.20
C PHE A 26 -2.92 4.06 -4.73
N SER A 27 -3.67 2.96 -4.53
CA SER A 27 -3.07 1.63 -4.43
C SER A 27 -2.22 1.36 -5.67
N LYS A 28 -1.12 0.60 -5.53
CA LYS A 28 -0.38 0.16 -6.70
C LYS A 28 -1.28 -0.74 -7.54
N VAL A 29 -1.72 -0.20 -8.64
CA VAL A 29 -2.55 -0.87 -9.63
C VAL A 29 -1.80 -0.87 -10.95
N GLU A 30 -1.47 -2.05 -11.45
CA GLU A 30 -0.86 -2.23 -12.76
C GLU A 30 -1.93 -2.69 -13.75
N GLY A 31 -2.41 -1.75 -14.58
CA GLY A 31 -3.55 -2.02 -15.46
C GLY A 31 -4.82 -2.33 -14.67
N ASP A 32 -5.27 -3.58 -14.70
CA ASP A 32 -6.43 -4.10 -13.97
C ASP A 32 -6.03 -4.99 -12.78
N THR A 33 -4.81 -4.86 -12.26
CA THR A 33 -4.30 -5.72 -11.19
C THR A 33 -3.90 -4.89 -9.97
N ILE A 34 -4.48 -5.21 -8.81
CA ILE A 34 -4.12 -4.66 -7.51
C ILE A 34 -2.97 -5.51 -6.96
N ILE A 35 -1.86 -4.84 -6.60
CA ILE A 35 -0.68 -5.50 -6.06
C ILE A 35 -0.73 -5.49 -4.53
N LEU A 36 -0.67 -6.68 -3.93
CA LEU A 36 -0.55 -6.90 -2.49
C LEU A 36 0.92 -7.16 -2.13
N GLY A 37 1.32 -6.85 -0.92
CA GLY A 37 2.66 -7.15 -0.41
C GLY A 37 2.63 -8.18 0.71
N ALA A 38 3.62 -9.07 0.77
CA ALA A 38 3.75 -10.05 1.83
C ALA A 38 5.23 -10.35 2.15
N ALA A 39 5.65 -10.06 3.38
CA ALA A 39 6.89 -10.59 3.94
C ALA A 39 6.52 -11.86 4.72
N VAL A 40 7.00 -13.02 4.26
CA VAL A 40 6.65 -14.33 4.84
C VAL A 40 7.89 -15.20 5.01
N SER A 41 7.89 -16.07 6.01
CA SER A 41 9.03 -16.95 6.30
C SER A 41 9.06 -18.13 5.32
N LEU A 42 9.80 -17.99 4.22
CA LEU A 42 10.01 -19.11 3.29
C LEU A 42 11.20 -19.96 3.69
N THR A 43 12.12 -19.38 4.50
CA THR A 43 13.25 -20.07 5.13
C THR A 43 13.27 -19.83 6.66
N GLY A 44 14.21 -20.49 7.37
CA GLY A 44 14.34 -20.39 8.82
C GLY A 44 13.33 -21.22 9.60
N LYS A 45 13.21 -20.93 10.90
CA LYS A 45 12.44 -21.75 11.88
C LYS A 45 10.93 -21.83 11.61
N TYR A 46 10.39 -20.85 10.91
CA TYR A 46 8.96 -20.79 10.58
C TYR A 46 8.67 -21.20 9.13
N SER A 47 9.65 -21.72 8.38
CA SER A 47 9.52 -21.96 6.94
C SER A 47 8.35 -22.89 6.57
N THR A 48 8.07 -23.92 7.36
CA THR A 48 6.93 -24.80 7.12
C THR A 48 5.61 -24.03 7.17
N ASN A 49 5.40 -23.26 8.24
CA ASN A 49 4.18 -22.49 8.42
C ASN A 49 4.09 -21.28 7.46
N GLY A 50 5.22 -20.64 7.17
CA GLY A 50 5.29 -19.56 6.18
C GLY A 50 4.92 -20.03 4.78
N LYS A 51 5.37 -21.23 4.38
CA LYS A 51 4.95 -21.85 3.11
C LYS A 51 3.46 -22.19 3.08
N HIS A 52 2.89 -22.66 4.19
CA HIS A 52 1.44 -22.88 4.30
C HIS A 52 0.67 -21.55 4.18
N THR A 53 1.13 -20.49 4.82
CA THR A 53 0.57 -19.14 4.69
C THR A 53 0.62 -18.66 3.23
N GLN A 54 1.77 -18.76 2.57
CA GLN A 54 1.93 -18.40 1.16
C GLN A 54 0.97 -19.20 0.26
N ASN A 55 0.85 -20.52 0.49
CA ASN A 55 -0.06 -21.36 -0.27
C ASN A 55 -1.52 -20.93 -0.08
N GLY A 56 -1.91 -20.59 1.16
CA GLY A 56 -3.25 -20.08 1.45
C GLY A 56 -3.55 -18.79 0.67
N TYR A 57 -2.63 -17.84 0.69
CA TYR A 57 -2.75 -16.59 -0.07
C TYR A 57 -2.83 -16.83 -1.58
N ASN A 58 -1.99 -17.72 -2.11
CA ASN A 58 -1.99 -18.06 -3.53
C ASN A 58 -3.31 -18.70 -3.96
N ILE A 59 -3.88 -19.60 -3.13
CA ILE A 59 -5.18 -20.24 -3.39
C ILE A 59 -6.29 -19.18 -3.39
N ALA A 60 -6.31 -18.28 -2.40
CA ALA A 60 -7.30 -17.23 -2.29
C ALA A 60 -7.26 -16.29 -3.51
N VAL A 61 -6.08 -15.79 -3.86
CA VAL A 61 -5.88 -14.91 -5.03
C VAL A 61 -6.27 -15.61 -6.33
N LYS A 62 -5.83 -16.87 -6.51
CA LYS A 62 -6.21 -17.66 -7.67
C LYS A 62 -7.73 -17.79 -7.79
N ARG A 63 -8.42 -18.11 -6.69
CA ARG A 63 -9.87 -18.25 -6.67
C ARG A 63 -10.59 -16.95 -7.02
N ILE A 64 -10.20 -15.83 -6.41
CA ILE A 64 -10.77 -14.52 -6.70
C ILE A 64 -10.56 -14.16 -8.17
N ASN A 65 -9.36 -14.35 -8.69
CA ASN A 65 -9.03 -14.03 -10.08
C ASN A 65 -9.81 -14.91 -11.09
N GLN A 66 -10.06 -16.18 -10.76
CA GLN A 66 -10.88 -17.07 -11.57
C GLN A 66 -12.36 -16.66 -11.60
N MET A 67 -12.85 -16.04 -10.51
CA MET A 67 -14.21 -15.50 -10.46
C MET A 67 -14.36 -14.14 -11.16
N GLY A 68 -13.31 -13.64 -11.83
CA GLY A 68 -13.31 -12.37 -12.54
C GLY A 68 -12.74 -11.21 -11.72
N GLY A 69 -12.16 -11.47 -10.54
CA GLY A 69 -11.59 -10.45 -9.67
C GLY A 69 -12.63 -9.76 -8.78
N VAL A 70 -12.27 -8.61 -8.22
CA VAL A 70 -13.16 -7.77 -7.41
C VAL A 70 -13.64 -6.59 -8.23
N LYS A 71 -14.93 -6.23 -8.06
CA LYS A 71 -15.52 -5.08 -8.75
C LYS A 71 -15.45 -3.84 -7.88
N VAL A 72 -14.84 -2.79 -8.41
CA VAL A 72 -14.74 -1.48 -7.76
C VAL A 72 -15.09 -0.41 -8.79
N GLY A 73 -16.09 0.41 -8.50
CA GLY A 73 -16.51 1.48 -9.40
C GLY A 73 -16.95 0.99 -10.80
N GLY A 74 -17.52 -0.21 -10.90
CA GLY A 74 -17.93 -0.81 -12.17
C GLY A 74 -16.81 -1.51 -12.97
N LYS A 75 -15.55 -1.39 -12.53
CA LYS A 75 -14.38 -2.05 -13.14
C LYS A 75 -13.97 -3.27 -12.31
N SER A 76 -13.56 -4.34 -12.97
CA SER A 76 -13.05 -5.56 -12.33
C SER A 76 -11.52 -5.49 -12.19
N TYR A 77 -11.03 -5.86 -11.00
CA TYR A 77 -9.60 -5.91 -10.70
C TYR A 77 -9.19 -7.31 -10.25
N LYS A 78 -8.10 -7.79 -10.78
CA LYS A 78 -7.43 -9.00 -10.30
C LYS A 78 -6.44 -8.65 -9.19
N PHE A 79 -5.96 -9.65 -8.47
CA PHE A 79 -4.90 -9.50 -7.48
C PHE A 79 -3.61 -10.18 -7.95
N ASN A 80 -2.49 -9.62 -7.54
CA ASN A 80 -1.18 -10.28 -7.55
C ASN A 80 -0.48 -9.98 -6.22
N ILE A 81 0.52 -10.80 -5.85
CA ILE A 81 1.24 -10.67 -4.58
C ILE A 81 2.74 -10.59 -4.86
N ILE A 82 3.38 -9.57 -4.29
CA ILE A 82 4.85 -9.50 -4.19
C ILE A 82 5.24 -10.16 -2.88
N TYR A 83 6.06 -11.21 -2.95
CA TYR A 83 6.57 -11.93 -1.80
C TYR A 83 8.03 -11.62 -1.55
N TYR A 84 8.38 -11.46 -0.27
CA TYR A 84 9.75 -11.47 0.22
C TYR A 84 9.90 -12.47 1.35
N ASP A 85 11.06 -13.16 1.39
CA ASP A 85 11.41 -14.07 2.48
C ASP A 85 11.98 -13.27 3.65
N ASP A 86 11.30 -13.32 4.80
CA ASP A 86 11.74 -12.68 6.04
C ASP A 86 12.74 -13.53 6.84
N GLU A 87 13.06 -14.73 6.35
CA GLU A 87 14.03 -15.65 6.94
C GLU A 87 13.71 -15.99 8.42
N SER A 88 12.43 -15.86 8.81
CA SER A 88 11.96 -16.02 10.20
C SER A 88 12.58 -15.00 11.17
N ASN A 89 13.01 -13.84 10.69
CA ASN A 89 13.67 -12.78 11.43
C ASN A 89 12.80 -11.52 11.48
N SER A 90 12.51 -11.03 12.70
CA SER A 90 11.62 -9.89 12.90
C SER A 90 12.18 -8.57 12.32
N GLY A 91 13.50 -8.35 12.45
CA GLY A 91 14.15 -7.17 11.87
C GLY A 91 14.10 -7.19 10.34
N ARG A 92 14.32 -8.37 9.74
CA ARG A 92 14.22 -8.59 8.30
C ARG A 92 12.79 -8.37 7.82
N ALA A 93 11.79 -8.90 8.54
CA ALA A 93 10.39 -8.72 8.23
C ALA A 93 9.99 -7.23 8.19
N ALA A 94 10.45 -6.44 9.17
CA ALA A 94 10.21 -4.99 9.20
C ALA A 94 10.86 -4.27 7.99
N GLN A 95 12.13 -4.57 7.68
CA GLN A 95 12.84 -4.00 6.53
C GLN A 95 12.14 -4.32 5.20
N LEU A 96 11.65 -5.54 5.05
CA LEU A 96 10.95 -5.97 3.83
C LEU A 96 9.55 -5.37 3.73
N ALA A 97 8.85 -5.18 4.85
CA ALA A 97 7.59 -4.45 4.89
C ALA A 97 7.80 -2.98 4.47
N GLU A 98 8.83 -2.31 4.98
CA GLU A 98 9.19 -0.96 4.57
C GLU A 98 9.50 -0.88 3.07
N ARG A 99 10.24 -1.85 2.53
CA ARG A 99 10.52 -1.94 1.10
C ARG A 99 9.24 -2.09 0.28
N LEU A 100 8.36 -3.03 0.64
CA LEU A 100 7.07 -3.24 -0.01
C LEU A 100 6.25 -1.94 -0.05
N ILE A 101 6.22 -1.20 1.05
CA ILE A 101 5.46 0.04 1.18
C ILE A 101 6.10 1.18 0.37
N LYS A 102 7.41 1.43 0.58
CA LYS A 102 8.08 2.64 0.08
C LYS A 102 8.68 2.48 -1.31
N GLN A 103 9.17 1.30 -1.66
CA GLN A 103 9.81 1.06 -2.95
C GLN A 103 8.86 0.37 -3.94
N ASP A 104 8.17 -0.69 -3.51
CA ASP A 104 7.24 -1.39 -4.37
C ASP A 104 5.84 -0.73 -4.41
N GLY A 105 5.56 0.22 -3.52
CA GLY A 105 4.37 1.06 -3.54
C GLY A 105 3.07 0.33 -3.22
N VAL A 106 3.13 -0.83 -2.53
CA VAL A 106 1.91 -1.56 -2.13
C VAL A 106 1.10 -0.76 -1.12
N LYS A 107 -0.21 -0.90 -1.17
CA LYS A 107 -1.17 -0.23 -0.27
C LYS A 107 -1.99 -1.21 0.56
N TYR A 108 -1.73 -2.49 0.41
CA TYR A 108 -2.36 -3.58 1.15
C TYR A 108 -1.29 -4.61 1.47
N MET A 109 -1.19 -4.99 2.74
CA MET A 109 -0.24 -5.99 3.21
C MET A 109 -0.98 -7.25 3.65
N LEU A 110 -0.39 -8.40 3.34
CA LEU A 110 -0.77 -9.68 3.90
C LEU A 110 0.22 -10.01 5.03
N GLY A 111 -0.30 -10.38 6.18
CA GLY A 111 0.49 -10.61 7.37
C GLY A 111 1.35 -11.88 7.31
N PRO A 112 2.41 -11.96 8.13
CA PRO A 112 3.22 -13.16 8.29
C PRO A 112 2.55 -14.17 9.22
N TYR A 113 3.09 -15.40 9.26
CA TYR A 113 2.58 -16.48 10.13
C TYR A 113 2.63 -16.13 11.62
N SER A 114 3.74 -15.54 12.13
CA SER A 114 3.96 -15.46 13.56
C SER A 114 3.61 -14.10 14.16
N SER A 115 3.07 -14.09 15.38
CA SER A 115 2.76 -12.87 16.13
C SER A 115 3.98 -11.97 16.34
N GLY A 116 5.18 -12.55 16.50
CA GLY A 116 6.42 -11.79 16.64
C GLY A 116 6.78 -11.02 15.38
N LEU A 117 6.60 -11.63 14.22
CA LEU A 117 6.81 -10.99 12.91
C LEU A 117 5.73 -9.93 12.66
N THR A 118 4.46 -10.24 12.94
CA THR A 118 3.35 -9.29 12.85
C THR A 118 3.61 -8.04 13.70
N LYS A 119 4.06 -8.23 14.96
CA LYS A 119 4.39 -7.11 15.86
C LYS A 119 5.52 -6.23 15.32
N ALA A 120 6.46 -6.79 14.57
CA ALA A 120 7.55 -6.02 13.96
C ALA A 120 7.08 -5.21 12.73
N ILE A 121 6.10 -5.72 11.99
CA ILE A 121 5.57 -5.06 10.77
C ILE A 121 4.49 -4.02 11.11
N ALA A 122 3.64 -4.30 12.10
CA ALA A 122 2.46 -3.50 12.41
C ALA A 122 2.73 -1.98 12.58
N PRO A 123 3.79 -1.53 13.28
CA PRO A 123 4.08 -0.09 13.39
C PRO A 123 4.29 0.58 12.03
N LEU A 124 4.93 -0.11 11.08
CA LEU A 124 5.20 0.43 9.74
C LEU A 124 3.92 0.55 8.92
N THR A 125 3.03 -0.43 9.00
CA THR A 125 1.75 -0.39 8.31
C THR A 125 0.83 0.68 8.91
N GLU A 126 0.83 0.84 10.23
CA GLU A 126 0.07 1.87 10.93
C GLU A 126 0.54 3.28 10.57
N GLU A 127 1.85 3.55 10.66
CA GLU A 127 2.46 4.84 10.29
C GLU A 127 2.12 5.25 8.85
N ASN A 128 2.13 4.27 7.94
CA ASN A 128 1.86 4.51 6.52
C ASN A 128 0.37 4.37 6.15
N LYS A 129 -0.52 4.15 7.12
CA LYS A 129 -1.98 3.96 6.94
C LYS A 129 -2.31 2.86 5.94
N ILE A 130 -1.58 1.74 6.01
CA ILE A 130 -1.72 0.58 5.13
C ILE A 130 -2.37 -0.55 5.91
N PRO A 131 -3.56 -1.03 5.51
CA PRO A 131 -4.19 -2.17 6.16
C PRO A 131 -3.35 -3.43 5.96
N MET A 132 -3.21 -4.22 7.03
CA MET A 132 -2.58 -5.54 7.03
C MET A 132 -3.59 -6.57 7.52
N PHE A 133 -3.74 -7.66 6.77
CA PHE A 133 -4.70 -8.74 7.00
C PHE A 133 -4.00 -10.03 7.41
#